data_06151f9e6edb04f4623ee37c67bb5772
#
_entry.id   06151f9e6edb04f4623ee37c67bb5772
#
_cell.length_a   1.000
_cell.length_b   1.000
_cell.length_c   1.000
_cell.angle_alpha   90.00
_cell.angle_beta   90.00
_cell.angle_gamma   90.00
#
_symmetry.space_group_name_H-M   'P 1'
#
loop_
_entity.id
_entity.type
_entity.pdbx_description
1 polymer ?
#
loop_
_entity_poly.entity_id
_entity_poly.type
_entity_poly.pdbx_seq_one_letter_code
_entity_poly.pdbx_strand_id
1 'polypeptide(L)'
;DVETDEFGYVYATLPSNSDKKNIPVICFCAHVDTAPDCSGYQVKPILHRYYDGNDIVLPDDASQVLSMSKSPYLKEHINHGIITASGLTLLGADDKSGVAAIMEAVTYLIQNPAVKHGDIRILFTPDEEVGQGTAKVNMQKLAAQFGYTLDGGEAGCLEDETFSADGASIIIHG
;
A
#
# COMPACT_ATOMS: atom_id res chain seq x y z
N ASP A 1 -9.81 -13.68 13.52
CA ASP A 1 -10.89 -13.97 12.56
C ASP A 1 -10.63 -13.18 11.29
N VAL A 2 -10.94 -13.79 10.13
CA VAL A 2 -10.79 -13.17 8.80
C VAL A 2 -12.07 -13.41 8.01
N GLU A 3 -12.55 -12.39 7.33
CA GLU A 3 -13.72 -12.46 6.47
C GLU A 3 -13.49 -11.64 5.20
N THR A 4 -13.92 -12.17 4.06
CA THR A 4 -14.00 -11.42 2.80
C THR A 4 -15.47 -11.21 2.47
N ASP A 5 -15.87 -9.99 2.19
CA ASP A 5 -17.24 -9.68 1.81
C ASP A 5 -17.51 -9.85 0.30
N GLU A 6 -18.76 -9.65 -0.11
CA GLU A 6 -19.21 -9.79 -1.50
C GLU A 6 -18.59 -8.74 -2.45
N PHE A 7 -18.01 -7.67 -1.93
CA PHE A 7 -17.35 -6.62 -2.70
C PHE A 7 -15.83 -6.81 -2.77
N GLY A 8 -15.28 -7.83 -2.10
CA GLY A 8 -13.85 -8.11 -2.09
C GLY A 8 -13.06 -7.44 -0.96
N TYR A 9 -13.72 -6.73 -0.04
CA TYR A 9 -13.04 -6.21 1.15
C TYR A 9 -12.68 -7.34 2.10
N VAL A 10 -11.45 -7.31 2.59
CA VAL A 10 -10.99 -8.27 3.61
C VAL A 10 -10.95 -7.57 4.96
N TYR A 11 -11.69 -8.11 5.91
CA TYR A 11 -11.69 -7.67 7.31
C TYR A 11 -11.03 -8.71 8.17
N ALA A 12 -10.05 -8.29 8.97
CA ALA A 12 -9.43 -9.18 9.94
C ALA A 12 -9.28 -8.50 11.30
N THR A 13 -9.12 -9.32 12.33
CA THR A 13 -8.92 -8.83 13.70
C THR A 13 -7.77 -9.57 14.34
N LEU A 14 -6.80 -8.81 14.87
CA LEU A 14 -5.85 -9.27 15.87
C LEU A 14 -6.39 -8.88 17.24
N PRO A 15 -6.85 -9.85 18.06
CA PRO A 15 -7.42 -9.57 19.37
C PRO A 15 -6.39 -8.96 20.33
N SER A 16 -6.85 -8.09 21.22
CA SER A 16 -6.03 -7.52 22.29
C SER A 16 -5.33 -8.60 23.14
N ASN A 17 -4.09 -8.35 23.49
CA ASN A 17 -3.34 -9.16 24.45
C ASN A 17 -3.07 -8.37 25.76
N SER A 18 -3.77 -7.27 25.98
CA SER A 18 -3.59 -6.36 27.12
C SER A 18 -4.75 -6.48 28.12
N ASP A 19 -4.42 -6.45 29.42
CA ASP A 19 -5.41 -6.38 30.50
C ASP A 19 -5.96 -4.97 30.72
N LYS A 20 -5.43 -3.95 30.04
CA LYS A 20 -5.91 -2.58 30.12
C LYS A 20 -7.31 -2.48 29.50
N LYS A 21 -8.18 -1.73 30.18
CA LYS A 21 -9.54 -1.43 29.69
C LYS A 21 -9.54 -0.15 28.86
N ASN A 22 -10.50 -0.03 27.98
CA ASN A 22 -10.74 1.17 27.17
C ASN A 22 -9.56 1.55 26.26
N ILE A 23 -8.85 0.56 25.72
CA ILE A 23 -7.87 0.81 24.66
C ILE A 23 -8.64 1.06 23.37
N PRO A 24 -8.38 2.16 22.67
CA PRO A 24 -9.04 2.41 21.38
C PRO A 24 -8.74 1.29 20.38
N VAL A 25 -9.76 0.92 19.61
CA VAL A 25 -9.60 0.00 18.50
C VAL A 25 -9.03 0.78 17.30
N ILE A 26 -7.89 0.35 16.81
CA ILE A 26 -7.26 0.95 15.63
C ILE A 26 -7.40 0.04 14.41
N CYS A 27 -7.37 0.63 13.23
CA CYS A 27 -7.34 -0.09 11.97
C CYS A 27 -6.07 0.25 11.19
N PHE A 28 -5.46 -0.75 10.58
CA PHE A 28 -4.49 -0.57 9.50
C PHE A 28 -5.13 -0.99 8.18
N CYS A 29 -4.98 -0.14 7.18
CA CYS A 29 -5.58 -0.32 5.87
C CYS A 29 -4.52 -0.24 4.77
N ALA A 30 -4.68 -1.05 3.73
CA ALA A 30 -3.92 -1.01 2.49
C ALA A 30 -4.81 -1.48 1.34
N HIS A 31 -4.52 -1.06 0.09
CA HIS A 31 -5.29 -1.55 -1.04
C HIS A 31 -4.58 -2.71 -1.77
N VAL A 32 -5.36 -3.52 -2.46
CA VAL A 32 -4.87 -4.72 -3.15
C VAL A 32 -4.91 -4.63 -4.66
N ASP A 33 -5.63 -3.67 -5.21
CA ASP A 33 -5.66 -3.40 -6.64
C ASP A 33 -4.39 -2.68 -7.12
N THR A 34 -4.27 -2.50 -8.41
CA THR A 34 -3.21 -1.74 -9.08
C THR A 34 -3.83 -0.88 -10.16
N ALA A 35 -3.17 0.24 -10.47
CA ALA A 35 -3.64 1.18 -11.47
C ALA A 35 -4.01 0.48 -12.80
N PRO A 36 -5.18 0.80 -13.39
CA PRO A 36 -5.67 0.13 -14.59
C PRO A 36 -4.93 0.54 -15.87
N ASP A 37 -4.09 1.58 -15.81
CA ASP A 37 -3.39 2.14 -16.96
C ASP A 37 -2.32 1.21 -17.54
N CYS A 38 -1.84 0.25 -16.75
CA CYS A 38 -0.83 -0.71 -17.16
C CYS A 38 -1.09 -2.09 -16.54
N SER A 39 -0.65 -3.14 -17.24
CA SER A 39 -0.83 -4.52 -16.77
C SER A 39 -0.12 -4.80 -15.45
N GLY A 40 -0.83 -5.42 -14.51
CA GLY A 40 -0.26 -6.04 -13.30
C GLY A 40 -0.14 -7.57 -13.41
N TYR A 41 -0.26 -8.15 -14.61
CA TYR A 41 -0.25 -9.59 -14.81
C TYR A 41 1.16 -10.12 -15.09
N GLN A 42 1.53 -11.21 -14.44
CA GLN A 42 2.85 -11.85 -14.56
C GLN A 42 4.03 -10.89 -14.33
N VAL A 43 3.94 -10.11 -13.28
CA VAL A 43 5.00 -9.18 -12.87
C VAL A 43 6.31 -9.93 -12.66
N LYS A 44 7.40 -9.40 -13.23
CA LYS A 44 8.77 -9.90 -13.07
C LYS A 44 9.57 -8.90 -12.24
N PRO A 45 9.64 -9.06 -10.90
CA PRO A 45 10.42 -8.14 -10.07
C PRO A 45 11.93 -8.37 -10.27
N ILE A 46 12.68 -7.27 -10.34
CA ILE A 46 14.12 -7.26 -10.51
C ILE A 46 14.74 -6.49 -9.35
N LEU A 47 15.65 -7.12 -8.62
CA LEU A 47 16.41 -6.50 -7.54
C LEU A 47 17.74 -5.97 -8.06
N HIS A 48 17.89 -4.66 -8.10
CA HIS A 48 19.15 -3.95 -8.34
C HIS A 48 19.83 -3.73 -6.99
N ARG A 49 20.81 -4.60 -6.68
CA ARG A 49 21.59 -4.48 -5.43
C ARG A 49 22.58 -3.33 -5.57
N TYR A 50 22.67 -2.48 -4.54
CA TYR A 50 23.63 -1.37 -4.49
C TYR A 50 23.53 -0.43 -5.69
N TYR A 51 22.37 0.22 -5.83
CA TYR A 51 22.14 1.21 -6.88
C TYR A 51 23.27 2.23 -6.94
N ASP A 52 23.90 2.37 -8.09
CA ASP A 52 25.13 3.16 -8.28
C ASP A 52 24.88 4.60 -8.75
N GLY A 53 23.61 4.98 -8.92
CA GLY A 53 23.22 6.30 -9.38
C GLY A 53 23.09 6.43 -10.91
N ASN A 54 23.35 5.38 -11.66
CA ASN A 54 23.15 5.37 -13.12
C ASN A 54 21.68 5.10 -13.48
N ASP A 55 21.33 5.40 -14.72
CA ASP A 55 20.02 5.08 -15.27
C ASP A 55 19.77 3.58 -15.27
N ILE A 56 18.59 3.16 -14.83
CA ILE A 56 18.14 1.77 -14.87
C ILE A 56 17.28 1.58 -16.12
N VAL A 57 17.80 0.88 -17.10
CA VAL A 57 17.07 0.49 -18.32
C VAL A 57 16.36 -0.82 -18.03
N LEU A 58 15.03 -0.88 -18.24
CA LEU A 58 14.26 -2.08 -17.98
C LEU A 58 14.42 -3.11 -19.11
N PRO A 59 14.70 -4.39 -18.80
CA PRO A 59 15.20 -5.34 -19.81
C PRO A 59 14.16 -5.80 -20.83
N ASP A 60 12.87 -5.84 -20.48
CA ASP A 60 11.82 -6.28 -21.39
C ASP A 60 11.26 -5.13 -22.26
N ASP A 61 11.57 -3.86 -21.90
CA ASP A 61 11.30 -2.67 -22.71
C ASP A 61 12.37 -1.59 -22.45
N ALA A 62 13.36 -1.53 -23.33
CA ALA A 62 14.48 -0.59 -23.22
C ALA A 62 14.08 0.89 -23.37
N SER A 63 12.86 1.22 -23.77
CA SER A 63 12.33 2.58 -23.77
C SER A 63 11.94 3.05 -22.36
N GLN A 64 11.72 2.11 -21.45
CA GLN A 64 11.44 2.36 -20.04
C GLN A 64 12.74 2.53 -19.27
N VAL A 65 13.04 3.76 -18.91
CA VAL A 65 14.26 4.13 -18.19
C VAL A 65 13.92 4.89 -16.94
N LEU A 66 14.37 4.36 -15.80
CA LEU A 66 14.34 5.05 -14.52
C LEU A 66 15.63 5.86 -14.36
N SER A 67 15.49 7.16 -14.21
CA SER A 67 16.62 8.08 -14.08
C SER A 67 16.38 9.09 -12.96
N MET A 68 17.44 9.61 -12.36
CA MET A 68 17.32 10.64 -11.34
C MET A 68 16.66 11.94 -11.84
N SER A 69 16.66 12.19 -13.15
CA SER A 69 15.98 13.33 -13.74
C SER A 69 14.47 13.19 -13.76
N LYS A 70 13.97 11.94 -13.96
CA LYS A 70 12.54 11.61 -13.95
C LYS A 70 12.03 11.24 -12.56
N SER A 71 12.89 10.64 -11.75
CA SER A 71 12.59 10.16 -10.41
C SER A 71 13.64 10.66 -9.41
N PRO A 72 13.52 11.91 -8.92
CA PRO A 72 14.54 12.55 -8.07
C PRO A 72 14.87 11.78 -6.78
N TYR A 73 13.92 11.02 -6.24
CA TYR A 73 14.11 10.15 -5.08
C TYR A 73 15.26 9.15 -5.24
N LEU A 74 15.59 8.72 -6.45
CA LEU A 74 16.70 7.81 -6.69
C LEU A 74 18.04 8.36 -6.17
N LYS A 75 18.19 9.67 -6.04
CA LYS A 75 19.42 10.31 -5.49
C LYS A 75 19.68 9.92 -4.04
N GLU A 76 18.61 9.71 -3.27
CA GLU A 76 18.67 9.40 -1.86
C GLU A 76 18.87 7.89 -1.61
N HIS A 77 18.76 7.09 -2.67
CA HIS A 77 18.84 5.64 -2.61
C HIS A 77 20.12 5.05 -3.24
N ILE A 78 21.17 5.88 -3.44
CA ILE A 78 22.48 5.37 -3.86
C ILE A 78 23.01 4.40 -2.82
N ASN A 79 23.55 3.26 -3.25
CA ASN A 79 23.96 2.10 -2.45
C ASN A 79 22.82 1.32 -1.78
N HIS A 80 21.55 1.70 -2.00
CA HIS A 80 20.41 0.91 -1.55
C HIS A 80 20.00 -0.14 -2.60
N GLY A 81 19.17 -1.08 -2.19
CA GLY A 81 18.51 -2.00 -3.12
C GLY A 81 17.28 -1.34 -3.75
N ILE A 82 17.20 -1.34 -5.07
CA ILE A 82 16.03 -0.88 -5.81
C ILE A 82 15.34 -2.09 -6.42
N ILE A 83 14.02 -2.16 -6.30
CA ILE A 83 13.21 -3.19 -6.94
C ILE A 83 12.39 -2.54 -8.05
N THR A 84 12.45 -3.11 -9.26
CA THR A 84 11.69 -2.66 -10.42
C THR A 84 10.89 -3.80 -11.02
N ALA A 85 9.89 -3.49 -11.86
CA ALA A 85 9.39 -4.44 -12.84
C ALA A 85 10.36 -4.55 -14.02
N SER A 86 10.06 -5.44 -14.98
CA SER A 86 10.91 -5.67 -16.16
C SER A 86 10.69 -4.70 -17.33
N GLY A 87 9.63 -3.85 -17.26
CA GLY A 87 9.31 -2.84 -18.28
C GLY A 87 7.96 -3.03 -18.97
N LEU A 88 7.35 -4.21 -18.86
CA LEU A 88 6.06 -4.52 -19.51
C LEU A 88 4.85 -4.44 -18.56
N THR A 89 5.09 -4.34 -17.26
CA THR A 89 4.05 -4.33 -16.22
C THR A 89 4.34 -3.29 -15.17
N LEU A 90 3.32 -2.95 -14.36
CA LEU A 90 3.53 -2.34 -13.06
C LEU A 90 4.34 -3.28 -12.17
N LEU A 91 5.01 -2.73 -11.14
CA LEU A 91 5.60 -3.54 -10.08
C LEU A 91 4.52 -4.00 -9.09
N GLY A 92 3.56 -3.15 -8.79
CA GLY A 92 2.49 -3.39 -7.82
C GLY A 92 2.94 -3.17 -6.37
N ALA A 93 4.06 -2.47 -6.14
CA ALA A 93 4.48 -2.08 -4.79
C ALA A 93 3.49 -1.13 -4.15
N ASP A 94 2.83 -0.33 -4.93
CA ASP A 94 1.64 0.42 -4.62
C ASP A 94 0.43 -0.50 -4.89
N ASP A 95 -0.31 -0.98 -3.86
CA ASP A 95 0.03 -0.79 -2.43
C ASP A 95 0.32 -2.14 -1.74
N LYS A 96 0.85 -3.12 -2.44
CA LYS A 96 1.22 -4.42 -1.82
C LYS A 96 2.35 -4.31 -0.81
N SER A 97 3.09 -3.20 -0.83
CA SER A 97 4.06 -2.88 0.23
C SER A 97 3.37 -2.57 1.55
N GLY A 98 2.27 -1.82 1.54
CA GLY A 98 1.44 -1.57 2.71
C GLY A 98 0.81 -2.87 3.25
N VAL A 99 0.27 -3.71 2.35
CA VAL A 99 -0.22 -5.05 2.72
C VAL A 99 0.88 -5.86 3.41
N ALA A 100 2.09 -5.92 2.84
CA ALA A 100 3.20 -6.67 3.41
C ALA A 100 3.64 -6.11 4.76
N ALA A 101 3.71 -4.78 4.92
CA ALA A 101 4.07 -4.13 6.17
C ALA A 101 3.05 -4.43 7.29
N ILE A 102 1.75 -4.39 6.98
CA ILE A 102 0.69 -4.75 7.93
C ILE A 102 0.82 -6.22 8.35
N MET A 103 1.00 -7.13 7.40
CA MET A 103 1.10 -8.56 7.69
C MET A 103 2.35 -8.91 8.49
N GLU A 104 3.48 -8.23 8.22
CA GLU A 104 4.71 -8.41 9.00
C GLU A 104 4.55 -7.87 10.43
N ALA A 105 3.93 -6.70 10.60
CA ALA A 105 3.63 -6.15 11.92
C ALA A 105 2.72 -7.08 12.74
N VAL A 106 1.69 -7.65 12.13
CA VAL A 106 0.79 -8.63 12.77
C VAL A 106 1.56 -9.89 13.16
N THR A 107 2.40 -10.39 12.28
CA THR A 107 3.26 -11.56 12.53
C THR A 107 4.19 -11.31 13.70
N TYR A 108 4.82 -10.13 13.72
CA TYR A 108 5.68 -9.72 14.84
C TYR A 108 4.95 -9.67 16.17
N LEU A 109 3.75 -9.08 16.21
CA LEU A 109 2.94 -8.99 17.44
C LEU A 109 2.52 -10.37 17.97
N ILE A 110 2.14 -11.28 17.07
CA ILE A 110 1.78 -12.66 17.44
C ILE A 110 2.99 -13.41 18.01
N GLN A 111 4.16 -13.23 17.41
CA GLN A 111 5.39 -13.90 17.85
C GLN A 111 5.99 -13.28 19.11
N ASN A 112 5.63 -12.06 19.46
CA ASN A 112 6.15 -11.31 20.59
C ASN A 112 5.04 -10.89 21.58
N PRO A 113 4.40 -11.82 22.31
CA PRO A 113 3.24 -11.53 23.17
C PRO A 113 3.55 -10.61 24.36
N ALA A 114 4.83 -10.32 24.61
CA ALA A 114 5.26 -9.32 25.58
C ALA A 114 4.93 -7.89 25.12
N VAL A 115 4.83 -7.66 23.81
CA VAL A 115 4.39 -6.39 23.22
C VAL A 115 2.86 -6.29 23.37
N LYS A 116 2.42 -5.41 24.28
CA LYS A 116 0.99 -5.28 24.60
C LYS A 116 0.29 -4.32 23.65
N HIS A 117 -0.87 -4.75 23.14
CA HIS A 117 -1.70 -3.97 22.22
C HIS A 117 -3.19 -4.15 22.53
N GLY A 118 -4.03 -3.21 22.09
CA GLY A 118 -5.47 -3.34 22.02
C GLY A 118 -5.92 -4.19 20.83
N ASP A 119 -7.23 -4.20 20.57
CA ASP A 119 -7.74 -4.79 19.34
C ASP A 119 -7.22 -4.01 18.11
N ILE A 120 -6.66 -4.73 17.15
CA ILE A 120 -6.21 -4.18 15.88
C ILE A 120 -7.10 -4.75 14.77
N ARG A 121 -7.76 -3.85 14.03
CA ARG A 121 -8.48 -4.18 12.82
C ARG A 121 -7.53 -4.08 11.62
N ILE A 122 -7.73 -4.96 10.66
CA ILE A 122 -7.02 -4.95 9.38
C ILE A 122 -8.08 -4.87 8.30
N LEU A 123 -7.90 -3.95 7.38
CA LEU A 123 -8.78 -3.76 6.24
C LEU A 123 -7.93 -3.76 4.95
N PHE A 124 -8.24 -4.69 4.05
CA PHE A 124 -7.70 -4.61 2.70
C PHE A 124 -8.83 -4.25 1.74
N THR A 125 -8.58 -3.24 0.91
CA THR A 125 -9.59 -2.65 0.02
C THR A 125 -9.29 -2.93 -1.43
N PRO A 126 -10.30 -3.20 -2.26
CA PRO A 126 -10.20 -3.13 -3.71
C PRO A 126 -10.50 -1.70 -4.20
N ASP A 127 -10.25 -1.44 -5.50
CA ASP A 127 -10.72 -0.28 -6.25
C ASP A 127 -10.25 1.10 -5.72
N GLU A 128 -9.10 1.14 -5.00
CA GLU A 128 -8.51 2.41 -4.56
C GLU A 128 -8.09 3.24 -5.76
N GLU A 129 -7.39 2.64 -6.71
CA GLU A 129 -6.81 3.25 -7.91
C GLU A 129 -7.84 3.84 -8.89
N VAL A 130 -9.10 3.55 -8.67
CA VAL A 130 -10.24 4.15 -9.40
C VAL A 130 -11.10 5.05 -8.50
N GLY A 131 -10.59 5.42 -7.32
CA GLY A 131 -11.24 6.32 -6.37
C GLY A 131 -12.47 5.73 -5.68
N GLN A 132 -12.58 4.40 -5.61
CA GLN A 132 -13.69 3.69 -4.98
C GLN A 132 -13.28 2.85 -3.76
N GLY A 133 -12.03 2.95 -3.32
CA GLY A 133 -11.45 2.11 -2.27
C GLY A 133 -12.26 2.05 -0.98
N THR A 134 -12.97 3.10 -0.60
CA THR A 134 -13.77 3.13 0.63
C THR A 134 -15.28 3.11 0.40
N ALA A 135 -15.72 3.10 -0.86
CA ALA A 135 -17.12 3.34 -1.22
C ALA A 135 -18.13 2.36 -0.59
N LYS A 136 -17.70 1.12 -0.31
CA LYS A 136 -18.56 0.06 0.24
C LYS A 136 -18.04 -0.53 1.55
N VAL A 137 -17.10 0.15 2.22
CA VAL A 137 -16.61 -0.30 3.52
C VAL A 137 -17.75 -0.33 4.54
N ASN A 138 -17.93 -1.49 5.17
CA ASN A 138 -18.87 -1.63 6.26
C ASN A 138 -18.25 -1.15 7.58
N MET A 139 -18.52 0.11 7.93
CA MET A 139 -17.97 0.76 9.14
C MET A 139 -18.42 0.08 10.43
N GLN A 140 -19.63 -0.52 10.46
CA GLN A 140 -20.10 -1.25 11.63
C GLN A 140 -19.31 -2.56 11.84
N LYS A 141 -18.98 -3.24 10.74
CA LYS A 141 -18.12 -4.43 10.77
C LYS A 141 -16.68 -4.08 11.13
N LEU A 142 -16.14 -3.03 10.53
CA LEU A 142 -14.79 -2.55 10.82
C LEU A 142 -14.63 -2.17 12.30
N ALA A 143 -15.59 -1.44 12.86
CA ALA A 143 -15.68 -1.11 14.27
C ALA A 143 -14.37 -0.56 14.88
N ALA A 144 -13.61 0.21 14.11
CA ALA A 144 -12.41 0.91 14.55
C ALA A 144 -12.73 2.36 14.89
N GLN A 145 -12.01 2.94 15.84
CA GLN A 145 -12.12 4.34 16.25
C GLN A 145 -11.17 5.24 15.48
N PHE A 146 -10.02 4.70 15.08
CA PHE A 146 -9.01 5.37 14.28
C PHE A 146 -8.52 4.41 13.19
N GLY A 147 -8.22 4.95 12.02
CA GLY A 147 -7.65 4.20 10.89
C GLY A 147 -6.39 4.88 10.38
N TYR A 148 -5.43 4.06 9.97
CA TYR A 148 -4.21 4.47 9.30
C TYR A 148 -4.11 3.70 7.99
N THR A 149 -4.01 4.41 6.87
CA THR A 149 -3.68 3.80 5.58
C THR A 149 -2.15 3.74 5.44
N LEU A 150 -1.64 2.60 5.02
CA LEU A 150 -0.25 2.41 4.68
C LEU A 150 -0.18 2.38 3.16
N ASP A 151 0.27 3.48 2.58
CA ASP A 151 0.32 3.66 1.14
C ASP A 151 1.62 4.35 0.73
N GLY A 152 1.84 4.53 -0.57
CA GLY A 152 3.04 5.16 -1.10
C GLY A 152 3.24 6.58 -0.58
N GLY A 153 4.51 7.01 -0.52
CA GLY A 153 4.88 8.34 -0.06
C GLY A 153 6.32 8.39 0.43
N GLU A 154 6.68 9.45 1.13
CA GLU A 154 8.00 9.61 1.72
C GLU A 154 8.18 8.69 2.93
N ALA A 155 9.28 7.94 2.95
CA ALA A 155 9.55 6.97 4.02
C ALA A 155 9.65 7.67 5.40
N GLY A 156 8.86 7.16 6.37
CA GLY A 156 8.83 7.68 7.74
C GLY A 156 7.95 8.92 7.93
N CYS A 157 7.24 9.38 6.91
CA CYS A 157 6.24 10.43 7.02
C CYS A 157 4.89 9.87 7.48
N LEU A 158 4.18 10.65 8.28
CA LEU A 158 2.79 10.48 8.62
C LEU A 158 2.03 11.72 8.17
N GLU A 159 1.07 11.53 7.29
CA GLU A 159 0.17 12.60 6.86
C GLU A 159 -1.09 12.55 7.74
N ASP A 160 -1.37 13.64 8.45
CA ASP A 160 -2.51 13.76 9.37
C ASP A 160 -3.51 14.85 8.94
N GLU A 161 -3.31 15.42 7.76
CA GLU A 161 -4.21 16.37 7.12
C GLU A 161 -4.74 15.80 5.80
N THR A 162 -6.03 16.03 5.52
CA THR A 162 -6.66 15.67 4.26
C THR A 162 -7.18 16.91 3.54
N PHE A 163 -7.01 16.94 2.22
CA PHE A 163 -7.52 18.00 1.36
C PHE A 163 -8.58 17.45 0.42
N SER A 164 -9.61 18.28 0.15
CA SER A 164 -10.57 17.96 -0.89
C SER A 164 -9.93 18.17 -2.26
N ALA A 165 -10.13 17.23 -3.18
CA ALA A 165 -9.74 17.33 -4.57
C ALA A 165 -10.92 16.96 -5.47
N ASP A 166 -11.15 17.77 -6.50
CA ASP A 166 -12.18 17.53 -7.50
C ASP A 166 -11.55 17.40 -8.88
N GLY A 167 -12.01 16.45 -9.67
CA GLY A 167 -11.63 16.27 -11.06
C GLY A 167 -12.82 16.46 -11.99
N ALA A 168 -12.58 17.02 -13.17
CA ALA A 168 -13.61 17.15 -14.20
C ALA A 168 -13.05 16.75 -15.58
N SER A 169 -13.83 15.95 -16.32
CA SER A 169 -13.55 15.66 -17.74
C SER A 169 -14.60 16.33 -18.60
N ILE A 170 -14.15 17.14 -19.58
CA ILE A 170 -15.02 17.81 -20.54
C ILE A 170 -14.73 17.22 -21.93
N ILE A 171 -15.74 16.60 -22.53
CA ILE A 171 -15.65 16.04 -23.89
C ILE A 171 -16.48 16.92 -24.81
N ILE A 172 -15.83 17.48 -25.82
CA ILE A 172 -16.48 18.29 -26.86
C ILE A 172 -16.48 17.44 -28.14
N HIS A 173 -17.68 17.14 -28.63
CA HIS A 173 -17.86 16.48 -29.93
C HIS A 173 -18.08 17.54 -31.00
N GLY A 174 -17.19 17.57 -32.01
CA GLY A 174 -17.28 18.46 -33.18
C GLY A 174 -17.97 17.79 -34.37
#